data_a6391de99c6a610b3d04a85824102511
#
_entry.id   a6391de99c6a610b3d04a85824102511
#
_cell.length_a   1.000
_cell.length_b   1.000
_cell.length_c   1.000
_cell.angle_alpha   90.00
_cell.angle_beta   90.00
_cell.angle_gamma   90.00
#
_symmetry.space_group_name_H-M   'P 1'
#
loop_
_entity.id
_entity.type
_entity.pdbx_description
1 polymer ?
#
loop_
_entity_poly.entity_id
_entity_poly.type
_entity_poly.pdbx_seq_one_letter_code
_entity_poly.pdbx_strand_id
1 'polypeptide(L)' 'MAKRKLFEDIQRDPARFYRIPADVLRDRRFSDEERHVILKAWADADLSCDAQIAQALSELESRGVHHAAE' A
#
# COMPACT_ATOMS: atom_id res chain seq x y z
N MET A 1 2.34 -0.90 -20.07
CA MET A 1 1.41 -1.94 -19.73
C MET A 1 0.46 -1.52 -18.63
N ALA A 2 -0.64 -2.20 -18.58
CA ALA A 2 -1.72 -1.82 -17.68
C ALA A 2 -1.33 -1.83 -16.21
N LYS A 3 -0.50 -2.75 -15.79
CA LYS A 3 -0.13 -2.86 -14.38
C LYS A 3 0.60 -1.62 -13.88
N ARG A 4 1.51 -1.10 -14.69
CA ARG A 4 2.28 0.06 -14.27
C ARG A 4 1.39 1.28 -14.12
N LYS A 5 0.50 1.50 -15.07
CA LYS A 5 -0.41 2.62 -14.99
C LYS A 5 -1.37 2.46 -13.82
N LEU A 6 -1.85 1.25 -13.61
CA LEU A 6 -2.73 0.96 -12.50
C LEU A 6 -2.04 1.25 -11.18
N PHE A 7 -0.78 0.86 -11.06
CA PHE A 7 0.00 1.09 -9.86
C PHE A 7 0.10 2.59 -9.56
N GLU A 8 0.37 3.38 -10.59
CA GLU A 8 0.46 4.84 -10.42
C GLU A 8 -0.89 5.43 -10.04
N ASP A 9 -1.96 4.96 -10.67
CA ASP A 9 -3.29 5.45 -10.35
C ASP A 9 -3.67 5.15 -8.91
N ILE A 10 -3.31 3.96 -8.43
CA ILE A 10 -3.60 3.58 -7.05
C ILE A 10 -2.82 4.46 -6.09
N GLN A 11 -1.58 4.79 -6.41
CA GLN A 11 -0.79 5.66 -5.54
C GLN A 11 -1.42 7.05 -5.42
N ARG A 12 -2.07 7.52 -6.46
CA ARG A 12 -2.73 8.82 -6.43
C ARG A 12 -3.98 8.81 -5.56
N ASP A 13 -4.72 7.71 -5.60
CA ASP A 13 -6.00 7.65 -4.90
C ASP A 13 -6.29 6.22 -4.46
N PRO A 14 -5.57 5.75 -3.44
CA PRO A 14 -5.74 4.36 -3.01
C PRO A 14 -7.15 4.04 -2.53
N ALA A 15 -7.79 5.00 -1.88
CA ALA A 15 -9.13 4.78 -1.34
C ALA A 15 -10.15 4.50 -2.43
N ARG A 16 -9.85 4.87 -3.65
CA ARG A 16 -10.73 4.62 -4.77
C ARG A 16 -10.71 3.15 -5.19
N PHE A 17 -9.57 2.49 -4.95
CA PHE A 17 -9.37 1.11 -5.39
C PHE A 17 -9.54 0.11 -4.26
N TYR A 18 -9.36 0.53 -3.02
CA TYR A 18 -9.46 -0.35 -1.87
C TYR A 18 -10.37 0.28 -0.83
N ARG A 19 -11.15 -0.54 -0.16
CA ARG A 19 -12.03 -0.04 0.89
C ARG A 19 -11.27 0.25 2.17
N ILE A 20 -10.36 -0.65 2.51
CA ILE A 20 -9.58 -0.51 3.73
C ILE A 20 -8.14 -0.88 3.41
N PRO A 21 -7.18 -0.39 4.21
CA PRO A 21 -5.77 -0.69 3.94
C PRO A 21 -5.45 -2.18 3.92
N ALA A 22 -6.16 -2.99 4.71
CA ALA A 22 -5.91 -4.43 4.71
C ALA A 22 -6.17 -5.07 3.35
N ASP A 23 -7.03 -4.47 2.54
CA ASP A 23 -7.30 -5.00 1.20
C ASP A 23 -6.07 -4.96 0.32
N VAL A 24 -5.19 -4.00 0.56
CA VAL A 24 -3.94 -3.93 -0.19
C VAL A 24 -3.12 -5.20 0.01
N LEU A 25 -3.13 -5.71 1.22
CA LEU A 25 -2.35 -6.92 1.54
C LEU A 25 -2.88 -8.16 0.83
N ARG A 26 -4.12 -8.11 0.40
CA ARG A 26 -4.76 -9.24 -0.28
C ARG A 26 -4.66 -9.16 -1.78
N ASP A 27 -4.20 -8.05 -2.30
CA ASP A 27 -4.15 -7.85 -3.74
C ASP A 27 -2.93 -8.56 -4.32
N ARG A 28 -3.19 -9.64 -5.02
CA ARG A 28 -2.12 -10.47 -5.57
C ARG A 28 -1.47 -9.90 -6.81
N ARG A 29 -2.01 -8.82 -7.33
CA ARG A 29 -1.43 -8.19 -8.51
C ARG A 29 -0.11 -7.50 -8.21
N PHE A 30 0.17 -7.26 -6.93
CA PHE A 30 1.35 -6.50 -6.52
C PHE A 30 2.20 -7.31 -5.55
N SER A 31 3.51 -7.08 -5.61
CA SER A 31 4.43 -7.67 -4.65
C SER A 31 4.32 -6.96 -3.31
N ASP A 32 4.95 -7.54 -2.28
CA ASP A 32 4.94 -6.91 -0.97
C ASP A 32 5.59 -5.53 -0.99
N GLU A 33 6.63 -5.35 -1.80
CA GLU A 33 7.25 -4.05 -1.92
C GLU A 33 6.31 -3.03 -2.54
N GLU A 34 5.57 -3.45 -3.56
CA GLU A 34 4.59 -2.59 -4.19
C GLU A 34 3.46 -2.25 -3.24
N ARG A 35 3.02 -3.23 -2.46
CA ARG A 35 2.00 -2.99 -1.44
C ARG A 35 2.48 -1.97 -0.42
N HIS A 36 3.74 -2.05 -0.05
CA HIS A 36 4.31 -1.11 0.91
C HIS A 36 4.26 0.31 0.35
N VAL A 37 4.61 0.48 -0.93
CA VAL A 37 4.56 1.79 -1.57
C VAL A 37 3.12 2.33 -1.60
N ILE A 38 2.16 1.46 -1.93
CA ILE A 38 0.77 1.88 -1.98
C ILE A 38 0.30 2.35 -0.60
N LEU A 39 0.65 1.61 0.44
CA LEU A 39 0.22 1.97 1.79
C LEU A 39 0.87 3.27 2.25
N LYS A 40 2.13 3.49 1.91
CA LYS A 40 2.79 4.75 2.25
C LYS A 40 2.13 5.93 1.54
N ALA A 41 1.79 5.75 0.27
CA ALA A 41 1.09 6.79 -0.47
C ALA A 41 -0.28 7.07 0.12
N TRP A 42 -0.96 6.02 0.57
CA TRP A 42 -2.26 6.17 1.20
C TRP A 42 -2.14 6.97 2.49
N ALA A 43 -1.12 6.69 3.30
CA ALA A 43 -0.93 7.41 4.55
C ALA A 43 -0.69 8.90 4.29
N ASP A 44 0.02 9.22 3.21
CA ASP A 44 0.24 10.61 2.86
C ASP A 44 -1.03 11.30 2.40
N ALA A 45 -1.92 10.56 1.76
CA ALA A 45 -3.11 11.15 1.16
C ALA A 45 -4.29 11.21 2.13
N ASP A 46 -4.37 10.28 3.08
CA ASP A 46 -5.55 10.17 3.91
C ASP A 46 -5.17 9.78 5.34
N LEU A 47 -5.12 10.76 6.21
CA LEU A 47 -4.74 10.53 7.60
C LEU A 47 -5.82 9.85 8.41
N SER A 48 -7.04 9.78 7.91
CA SER A 48 -8.12 9.18 8.68
C SER A 48 -7.96 7.66 8.81
N CYS A 49 -7.17 7.05 7.95
CA CYS A 49 -6.91 5.62 8.02
C CYS A 49 -5.54 5.30 8.57
N ASP A 50 -4.92 6.26 9.24
CA ASP A 50 -3.52 6.14 9.63
C ASP A 50 -3.24 4.90 10.48
N ALA A 51 -4.11 4.62 11.46
CA ALA A 51 -3.89 3.47 12.33
C ALA A 51 -3.96 2.15 11.55
N GLN A 52 -4.90 2.05 10.63
CA GLN A 52 -5.05 0.84 9.83
C GLN A 52 -3.89 0.69 8.86
N ILE A 53 -3.45 1.79 8.29
CA ILE A 53 -2.32 1.76 7.38
C ILE A 53 -1.05 1.37 8.13
N ALA A 54 -0.85 1.90 9.33
CA ALA A 54 0.31 1.57 10.13
C ALA A 54 0.32 0.07 10.45
N GLN A 55 -0.83 -0.49 10.75
CA GLN A 55 -0.92 -1.91 11.06
C GLN A 55 -0.58 -2.75 9.82
N ALA A 56 -1.08 -2.35 8.65
CA ALA A 56 -0.78 -3.06 7.42
C ALA A 56 0.70 -2.97 7.07
N LEU A 57 1.29 -1.80 7.26
CA LEU A 57 2.72 -1.62 7.01
C LEU A 57 3.55 -2.48 7.95
N SER A 58 3.14 -2.54 9.21
CA SER A 58 3.84 -3.36 10.20
C SER A 58 3.82 -4.83 9.79
N GLU A 59 2.69 -5.28 9.26
CA GLU A 59 2.57 -6.66 8.82
C GLU A 59 3.50 -6.95 7.64
N LEU A 60 3.59 -6.04 6.69
CA LEU A 60 4.52 -6.20 5.58
C LEU A 60 5.96 -6.21 6.06
N GLU A 61 6.28 -5.32 6.98
CA GLU A 61 7.64 -5.24 7.50
C GLU A 61 8.03 -6.51 8.23
N SER A 62 7.09 -7.15 8.90
CA SER A 62 7.38 -8.41 9.56
C SER A 62 7.61 -9.54 8.56
N ARG A 63 7.18 -9.35 7.32
CA ARG A 63 7.47 -10.30 6.24
C ARG A 63 8.83 -10.06 5.61
N GLY A 64 9.54 -9.03 6.04
CA GLY A 64 10.85 -8.76 5.52
C GLY A 64 10.94 -7.61 4.51
N VAL A 65 9.88 -6.86 4.34
CA VAL A 65 9.89 -5.72 3.43
C VAL A 65 10.51 -4.53 4.15
N HIS A 66 11.67 -4.10 3.68
CA HIS A 66 12.37 -2.99 4.29
C HIS A 66 12.59 -1.91 3.25
N HIS A 67 11.59 -1.10 3.07
CA HIS A 67 11.61 -0.11 2.03
C HIS A 67 12.70 0.93 2.23
N ALA A 68 13.01 1.22 3.45
CA ALA A 68 13.97 2.26 3.74
C ALA A 68 15.39 1.74 3.85
N ALA A 69 15.56 0.47 3.71
CA ALA A 69 16.88 -0.03 3.90
C ALA A 69 17.76 0.29 2.79
N GLU A 70 17.75 0.63 2.60
CA GLU A 70 18.57 0.76 1.95
C GLU A 70 19.45 1.05 2.12
#